data_eb451d6e380545d46db53ac47a31cdaf
#
_entry.id   eb451d6e380545d46db53ac47a31cdaf
#
_cell.length_a   1.000
_cell.length_b   1.000
_cell.length_c   1.000
_cell.angle_alpha   90.00
_cell.angle_beta   90.00
_cell.angle_gamma   90.00
#
_symmetry.space_group_name_H-M   'P 1'
#
loop_
_entity.id
_entity.type
_entity.pdbx_description
1 polymer ?
#
loop_
_entity_poly.entity_id
_entity_poly.type
_entity_poly.pdbx_seq_one_letter_code
_entity_poly.pdbx_strand_id
1 'polypeptide(L)' 'MEFEDEITWLRHRVLRLRTILRFAKDSRAESGLRELIAEAEKRLEQLETIRQTKESQKS' A
#
# COMPACT_ATOMS: atom_id res chain seq x y z
N MET A 1 -10.36 3.01 14.35
CA MET A 1 -9.26 2.41 14.69
C MET A 1 -8.09 2.57 13.80
N GLU A 2 -6.95 2.48 14.41
CA GLU A 2 -5.73 2.92 13.74
C GLU A 2 -5.35 2.05 12.58
N PHE A 3 -5.50 0.74 12.72
CA PHE A 3 -5.14 -0.16 11.62
C PHE A 3 -6.00 0.08 10.39
N GLU A 4 -7.29 0.25 10.59
CA GLU A 4 -8.19 0.42 9.45
C GLU A 4 -7.95 1.75 8.76
N ASP A 5 -7.67 2.79 9.53
CA ASP A 5 -7.35 4.08 8.95
C ASP A 5 -6.06 4.02 8.16
N GLU A 6 -5.05 3.35 8.70
CA GLU A 6 -3.78 3.23 8.00
C GLU A 6 -3.92 2.39 6.74
N ILE A 7 -4.69 1.31 6.80
CA ILE A 7 -4.92 0.47 5.64
C ILE A 7 -5.61 1.27 4.54
N THR A 8 -6.63 2.03 4.88
CA THR A 8 -7.34 2.84 3.91
C THR A 8 -6.41 3.88 3.29
N TRP A 9 -5.60 4.52 4.11
CA TRP A 9 -4.66 5.53 3.64
C TRP A 9 -3.65 4.92 2.68
N LEU A 10 -3.12 3.75 3.02
CA LEU A 10 -2.14 3.07 2.16
C LEU A 10 -2.76 2.64 0.84
N ARG A 11 -4.00 2.15 0.87
CA ARG A 11 -4.68 1.77 -0.37
C ARG A 11 -4.83 2.96 -1.30
N HIS A 12 -5.23 4.10 -0.75
CA HIS A 12 -5.36 5.31 -1.54
C HIS A 12 -4.00 5.77 -2.08
N ARG A 13 -2.97 5.64 -1.25
CA ARG A 13 -1.62 6.01 -1.67
C ARG A 13 -1.15 5.14 -2.85
N VAL A 14 -1.39 3.84 -2.76
CA VAL A 14 -1.00 2.92 -3.84
C VAL A 14 -1.74 3.28 -5.12
N LEU A 15 -3.05 3.50 -5.03
CA LEU A 15 -3.83 3.87 -6.20
C LEU A 15 -3.31 5.15 -6.84
N ARG A 16 -3.01 6.14 -6.02
CA ARG A 16 -2.50 7.40 -6.53
C ARG A 16 -1.13 7.22 -7.19
N LEU A 17 -0.25 6.46 -6.56
CA LEU A 17 1.07 6.21 -7.12
C LEU A 17 0.98 5.46 -8.44
N ARG A 18 0.09 4.48 -8.53
CA ARG A 18 -0.11 3.76 -9.78
C ARG A 18 -0.64 4.66 -10.88
N THR A 19 -1.51 5.58 -10.53
CA THR A 19 -2.01 6.53 -11.51
C THR A 19 -0.89 7.42 -12.03
N ILE A 20 -0.05 7.91 -11.12
CA ILE A 20 1.09 8.73 -11.52
C ILE A 20 2.05 7.92 -12.39
N LEU A 21 2.26 6.65 -12.04
CA LEU A 21 3.14 5.78 -12.80
C LEU A 21 2.68 5.62 -14.25
N ARG A 22 1.37 5.58 -14.48
CA ARG A 22 0.83 5.45 -15.83
C ARG A 22 1.22 6.62 -16.72
N PHE A 23 1.47 7.77 -16.15
CA PHE A 23 1.83 8.98 -16.89
C PHE A 23 3.32 9.29 -16.82
N ALA A 24 4.09 8.47 -16.13
CA ALA A 24 5.53 8.68 -16.04
C ALA A 24 6.17 8.38 -17.39
N LYS A 25 7.02 9.31 -17.86
CA LYS A 25 7.70 9.16 -19.14
C LYS A 25 9.18 8.91 -19.01
N ASP A 26 9.69 8.97 -17.79
CA ASP A 26 11.11 8.84 -17.50
C ASP A 26 11.33 7.57 -16.70
N SER A 27 12.31 6.75 -17.12
CA SER A 27 12.55 5.49 -16.44
C SER A 27 13.00 5.67 -14.99
N ARG A 28 13.67 6.78 -14.67
CA ARG A 28 14.03 7.08 -13.29
C ARG A 28 12.79 7.31 -12.44
N ALA A 29 11.86 8.09 -12.98
CA ALA A 29 10.60 8.34 -12.28
C ALA A 29 9.83 7.05 -12.11
N GLU A 30 9.80 6.22 -13.15
CA GLU A 30 9.13 4.92 -13.05
C GLU A 30 9.73 4.06 -11.95
N SER A 31 11.05 3.96 -11.92
CA SER A 31 11.72 3.14 -10.91
C SER A 31 11.40 3.63 -9.50
N GLY A 32 11.47 4.95 -9.29
CA GLY A 32 11.18 5.51 -8.00
C GLY A 32 9.74 5.25 -7.57
N LEU A 33 8.81 5.41 -8.50
CA LEU A 33 7.41 5.17 -8.21
C LEU A 33 7.15 3.71 -7.89
N ARG A 34 7.77 2.80 -8.64
CA ARG A 34 7.61 1.37 -8.37
C ARG A 34 8.14 0.99 -7.00
N GLU A 35 9.24 1.59 -6.58
CA GLU A 35 9.77 1.33 -5.24
C GLU A 35 8.81 1.83 -4.17
N LEU A 36 8.25 3.02 -4.35
CA LEU A 36 7.29 3.56 -3.41
C LEU A 36 6.04 2.70 -3.33
N ILE A 37 5.57 2.23 -4.48
CA ILE A 37 4.42 1.34 -4.52
C ILE A 37 4.73 0.04 -3.80
N ALA A 38 5.90 -0.54 -4.05
CA ALA A 38 6.28 -1.80 -3.42
C ALA A 38 6.35 -1.66 -1.90
N GLU A 39 6.90 -0.56 -1.41
CA GLU A 39 6.97 -0.32 0.03
C GLU A 39 5.59 -0.17 0.64
N ALA A 40 4.72 0.58 -0.03
CA ALA A 40 3.37 0.79 0.47
C ALA A 40 2.60 -0.52 0.47
N GLU A 41 2.75 -1.33 -0.58
CA GLU A 41 2.07 -2.60 -0.66
C GLU A 41 2.58 -3.59 0.38
N LYS A 42 3.88 -3.56 0.64
CA LYS A 42 4.46 -4.42 1.68
C LYS A 42 3.90 -4.08 3.04
N ARG A 43 3.82 -2.79 3.36
CA ARG A 43 3.26 -2.37 4.63
C ARG A 43 1.79 -2.72 4.72
N LEU A 44 1.06 -2.51 3.63
CA LEU A 44 -0.35 -2.83 3.56
C LEU A 44 -0.58 -4.32 3.82
N GLU A 45 0.23 -5.17 3.20
CA GLU A 45 0.13 -6.61 3.39
C GLU A 45 0.38 -6.98 4.85
N GLN A 46 1.37 -6.36 5.49
CA GLN A 46 1.65 -6.63 6.89
C GLN A 46 0.46 -6.27 7.78
N LEU A 47 -0.13 -5.11 7.52
CA LEU A 47 -1.27 -4.67 8.32
C LEU A 47 -2.49 -5.56 8.12
N GLU A 48 -2.73 -5.97 6.89
CA GLU A 48 -3.85 -6.86 6.60
C GLU A 48 -3.66 -8.22 7.24
N THR A 49 -2.43 -8.71 7.27
CA THR A 49 -2.13 -9.97 7.92
C THR A 49 -2.39 -9.88 9.43
N ILE A 50 -1.96 -8.78 10.05
CA ILE A 50 -2.20 -8.57 11.48
C ILE A 50 -3.70 -8.52 11.75
N ARG A 51 -4.44 -7.82 10.91
CA ARG A 51 -5.88 -7.70 11.08
C ARG A 51 -6.56 -9.07 10.97
N GLN A 52 -6.16 -9.87 10.00
CA GLN A 52 -6.72 -11.21 9.84
C GLN A 52 -6.40 -12.10 11.03
N THR A 53 -5.19 -12.01 11.55
CA THR A 53 -4.79 -12.79 12.72
C THR A 53 -5.66 -12.41 13.92
N LYS A 54 -5.90 -11.12 14.13
CA LYS A 54 -6.73 -10.68 15.23
C LYS A 54 -8.16 -11.17 15.10
N GLU A 55 -8.68 -11.14 13.88
CA GLU A 55 -10.05 -11.60 13.65
C GLU A 55 -10.18 -13.09 13.90
N SER A 56 -9.17 -13.86 13.50
CA SER A 56 -9.16 -15.29 13.73
C SER A 56 -9.12 -15.62 15.22
N GLN A 57 -8.40 -14.83 16.00
CA GLN A 57 -8.27 -15.07 17.41
C GLN A 57 -9.54 -14.76 18.18
N LYS A 58 -10.40 -13.96 17.63
CA LYS A 58 -11.63 -13.59 18.30
C LYS A 58 -12.69 -14.70 18.29
N SER A 59 -12.58 -15.60 17.37
CA SER A 59 -13.53 -16.70 17.31
C SER A 59 -13.11 -17.83 18.22
#